data_e40137ad07ba3f40931ec961a9cf110d
#
_entry.id   e40137ad07ba3f40931ec961a9cf110d
#
_cell.length_a   1.000
_cell.length_b   1.000
_cell.length_c   1.000
_cell.angle_alpha   90.00
_cell.angle_beta   90.00
_cell.angle_gamma   90.00
#
_symmetry.space_group_name_H-M   'P 1'
#
loop_
_entity.id
_entity.type
_entity.pdbx_description
1 polymer ?
#
loop_
_entity_poly.entity_id
_entity_poly.type
_entity_poly.pdbx_seq_one_letter_code
_entity_poly.pdbx_strand_id
1 'polypeptide(L)'
;DGYYLNARGKNVIKVFNGDYIFVGDSRMVGMQSAVAPSDTLYIAKSGQGYAWLKSTAGVQLRYYLKTNPNVKVVLALGVNDLKNVNSYITYYKKLIKEFPKTKFYVLSVNPVNEKIRRYRIKNSSIESFNKKMYVAFRSRYVNTYRQMKQEGFGTKDGLHYLEADYQKLYATIISKIQ
;
A
#
# COMPACT_ATOMS: atom_id res chain seq x y z
N ASP A 1 -1.97 -13.67 -8.38
CA ASP A 1 -1.99 -15.09 -8.05
C ASP A 1 -0.56 -15.58 -7.83
N GLY A 2 -0.11 -15.71 -6.57
CA GLY A 2 1.25 -16.05 -6.19
C GLY A 2 1.54 -17.57 -6.11
N TYR A 3 0.75 -18.41 -6.78
CA TYR A 3 0.88 -19.86 -6.72
C TYR A 3 1.26 -20.44 -8.08
N TYR A 4 2.22 -21.37 -8.07
CA TYR A 4 2.47 -22.27 -9.21
C TYR A 4 2.06 -23.69 -8.83
N LEU A 5 1.61 -24.45 -9.80
CA LEU A 5 1.53 -25.89 -9.69
C LEU A 5 2.92 -26.48 -9.96
N ASN A 6 3.48 -27.23 -9.02
CA ASN A 6 4.68 -28.02 -9.31
C ASN A 6 4.31 -29.23 -10.18
N ALA A 7 5.32 -29.96 -10.65
CA ALA A 7 5.15 -31.18 -11.46
C ALA A 7 4.26 -32.28 -10.82
N ARG A 8 3.89 -32.16 -9.53
CA ARG A 8 2.98 -33.06 -8.78
C ARG A 8 1.58 -32.48 -8.58
N GLY A 9 1.24 -31.39 -9.28
CA GLY A 9 -0.06 -30.72 -9.17
C GLY A 9 -0.32 -30.03 -7.82
N LYS A 10 0.69 -29.82 -6.99
CA LYS A 10 0.56 -29.08 -5.72
C LYS A 10 0.83 -27.59 -5.93
N ASN A 11 0.02 -26.76 -5.32
CA ASN A 11 0.26 -25.32 -5.26
C ASN A 11 1.60 -25.05 -4.57
N VAL A 12 2.56 -24.52 -5.31
CA VAL A 12 3.86 -24.08 -4.78
C VAL A 12 3.86 -22.58 -4.82
N ILE A 13 4.25 -21.99 -3.70
CA ILE A 13 4.32 -20.55 -3.62
C ILE A 13 5.57 -20.08 -4.36
N LYS A 14 5.39 -19.00 -5.13
CA LYS A 14 6.50 -18.28 -5.72
C LYS A 14 7.34 -17.68 -4.58
N VAL A 15 8.58 -18.14 -4.42
CA VAL A 15 9.53 -17.49 -3.54
C VAL A 15 9.83 -16.12 -4.14
N PHE A 16 9.50 -15.06 -3.39
CA PHE A 16 9.85 -13.70 -3.75
C PHE A 16 11.12 -13.29 -2.99
N ASN A 17 12.19 -13.00 -3.72
CA ASN A 17 13.48 -12.59 -3.18
C ASN A 17 13.80 -11.12 -3.41
N GLY A 18 12.81 -10.30 -3.74
CA GLY A 18 12.99 -8.85 -3.92
C GLY A 18 13.03 -8.09 -2.60
N ASP A 19 13.24 -6.79 -2.70
CA ASP A 19 13.48 -5.90 -1.56
C ASP A 19 12.20 -5.29 -0.99
N TYR A 20 11.12 -5.20 -1.78
CA TYR A 20 9.91 -4.46 -1.44
C TYR A 20 8.64 -5.25 -1.67
N ILE A 21 7.70 -5.17 -0.72
CA ILE A 21 6.31 -5.63 -0.91
C ILE A 21 5.38 -4.44 -0.68
N PHE A 22 4.58 -4.10 -1.68
CA PHE A 22 3.57 -3.05 -1.59
C PHE A 22 2.19 -3.70 -1.45
N VAL A 23 1.47 -3.33 -0.39
CA VAL A 23 0.13 -3.84 -0.10
C VAL A 23 -0.87 -2.69 -0.24
N GLY A 24 -1.84 -2.81 -1.16
CA GLY A 24 -2.74 -1.69 -1.40
C GLY A 24 -3.98 -1.96 -2.23
N ASP A 25 -4.69 -0.89 -2.52
CA ASP A 25 -5.91 -0.86 -3.30
C ASP A 25 -5.66 -0.54 -4.80
N SER A 26 -6.65 0.02 -5.49
CA SER A 26 -6.56 0.39 -6.91
C SER A 26 -5.41 1.35 -7.23
N ARG A 27 -4.97 2.16 -6.27
CA ARG A 27 -3.83 3.06 -6.47
C ARG A 27 -2.51 2.29 -6.54
N MET A 28 -2.38 1.20 -5.79
CA MET A 28 -1.22 0.31 -5.92
C MET A 28 -1.29 -0.56 -7.18
N VAL A 29 -2.50 -0.93 -7.65
CA VAL A 29 -2.70 -1.53 -8.98
C VAL A 29 -2.25 -0.56 -10.09
N GLY A 30 -2.63 0.72 -9.99
CA GLY A 30 -2.18 1.75 -10.93
C GLY A 30 -0.66 1.97 -10.87
N MET A 31 -0.08 1.97 -9.70
CA MET A 31 1.38 2.07 -9.52
C MET A 31 2.09 0.85 -10.13
N GLN A 32 1.59 -0.36 -9.91
CA GLN A 32 2.12 -1.58 -10.53
C GLN A 32 2.10 -1.51 -12.06
N SER A 33 1.04 -0.94 -12.64
CA SER A 33 0.94 -0.76 -14.10
C SER A 33 1.94 0.27 -14.63
N ALA A 34 2.28 1.29 -13.84
CA ALA A 34 3.22 2.34 -14.21
C ALA A 34 4.68 1.99 -13.89
N VAL A 35 4.90 1.22 -12.79
CA VAL A 35 6.22 0.87 -12.27
C VAL A 35 6.16 -0.55 -11.68
N ALA A 36 6.74 -1.51 -12.37
CA ALA A 36 6.81 -2.90 -11.91
C ALA A 36 8.25 -3.43 -11.95
N PRO A 37 9.17 -2.91 -11.13
CA PRO A 37 10.53 -3.41 -11.09
C PRO A 37 10.59 -4.83 -10.50
N SER A 38 11.61 -5.59 -10.89
CA SER A 38 11.76 -7.01 -10.51
C SER A 38 11.96 -7.24 -9.02
N ASP A 39 12.40 -6.22 -8.27
CA ASP A 39 12.62 -6.25 -6.82
C ASP A 39 11.38 -5.89 -5.99
N THR A 40 10.26 -5.60 -6.63
CA THR A 40 9.02 -5.17 -5.97
C THR A 40 7.85 -6.11 -6.27
N LEU A 41 7.25 -6.65 -5.22
CA LEU A 41 5.99 -7.40 -5.27
C LEU A 41 4.81 -6.50 -4.89
N TYR A 42 3.74 -6.54 -5.67
CA TYR A 42 2.49 -5.88 -5.35
C TYR A 42 1.43 -6.89 -4.90
N ILE A 43 0.97 -6.77 -3.67
CA ILE A 43 -0.25 -7.41 -3.16
C ILE A 43 -1.33 -6.34 -3.23
N ALA A 44 -1.96 -6.20 -4.38
CA ALA A 44 -2.86 -5.10 -4.66
C ALA A 44 -4.12 -5.56 -5.41
N LYS A 45 -5.26 -4.93 -5.08
CA LYS A 45 -6.55 -5.21 -5.74
C LYS A 45 -7.45 -3.98 -5.71
N SER A 46 -8.06 -3.66 -6.86
CA SER A 46 -8.96 -2.52 -7.01
C SER A 46 -10.18 -2.61 -6.09
N GLY A 47 -10.60 -1.47 -5.52
CA GLY A 47 -11.79 -1.33 -4.69
C GLY A 47 -11.70 -1.96 -3.30
N GLN A 48 -10.53 -2.41 -2.89
CA GLN A 48 -10.36 -3.14 -1.63
C GLN A 48 -10.05 -2.21 -0.45
N GLY A 49 -10.38 -2.71 0.74
CA GLY A 49 -10.19 -2.04 2.02
C GLY A 49 -9.82 -3.02 3.14
N TYR A 50 -10.20 -2.67 4.37
CA TYR A 50 -9.83 -3.42 5.58
C TYR A 50 -10.30 -4.89 5.56
N ALA A 51 -11.51 -5.15 5.08
CA ALA A 51 -12.04 -6.52 5.04
C ALA A 51 -11.15 -7.44 4.19
N TRP A 52 -10.73 -6.97 3.02
CA TRP A 52 -9.83 -7.71 2.14
C TRP A 52 -8.42 -7.83 2.73
N LEU A 53 -7.90 -6.78 3.37
CA LEU A 53 -6.64 -6.85 4.11
C LEU A 53 -6.68 -8.00 5.12
N LYS A 54 -7.73 -8.09 5.91
CA LYS A 54 -7.88 -9.10 6.96
C LYS A 54 -8.02 -10.52 6.40
N SER A 55 -8.84 -10.70 5.38
CA SER A 55 -9.22 -12.03 4.83
C SER A 55 -8.23 -12.57 3.81
N THR A 56 -7.54 -11.72 3.07
CA THR A 56 -6.78 -12.12 1.88
C THR A 56 -5.36 -11.54 1.87
N ALA A 57 -5.21 -10.23 1.75
CA ALA A 57 -3.89 -9.62 1.57
C ALA A 57 -2.94 -9.89 2.72
N GLY A 58 -3.44 -9.82 3.95
CA GLY A 58 -2.64 -10.11 5.13
C GLY A 58 -2.25 -11.57 5.27
N VAL A 59 -3.03 -12.50 4.71
CA VAL A 59 -2.68 -13.93 4.63
C VAL A 59 -1.54 -14.12 3.63
N GLN A 60 -1.67 -13.54 2.42
CA GLN A 60 -0.64 -13.58 1.39
C GLN A 60 0.67 -12.93 1.88
N LEU A 61 0.56 -11.75 2.52
CA LEU A 61 1.73 -11.06 3.07
C LEU A 61 2.49 -11.93 4.06
N ARG A 62 1.80 -12.52 5.06
CA ARG A 62 2.41 -13.41 6.05
C ARG A 62 3.15 -14.56 5.42
N TYR A 63 2.63 -15.04 4.33
CA TYR A 63 3.23 -16.13 3.60
C TYR A 63 4.61 -15.71 3.04
N TYR A 64 4.68 -14.58 2.33
CA TYR A 64 5.95 -14.05 1.82
C TYR A 64 6.94 -13.70 2.94
N LEU A 65 6.46 -13.16 4.07
CA LEU A 65 7.31 -12.77 5.19
C LEU A 65 7.94 -13.97 5.92
N LYS A 66 7.34 -15.16 5.85
CA LYS A 66 7.96 -16.39 6.37
C LYS A 66 9.17 -16.83 5.57
N THR A 67 9.20 -16.55 4.27
CA THR A 67 10.29 -16.92 3.37
C THR A 67 11.30 -15.79 3.15
N ASN A 68 10.86 -14.53 3.25
CA ASN A 68 11.69 -13.33 3.12
C ASN A 68 11.39 -12.33 4.26
N PRO A 69 11.88 -12.57 5.49
CA PRO A 69 11.57 -11.72 6.65
C PRO A 69 12.27 -10.36 6.64
N ASN A 70 13.31 -10.17 5.84
CA ASN A 70 14.09 -8.92 5.80
C ASN A 70 13.57 -7.91 4.76
N VAL A 71 12.51 -8.25 4.04
CA VAL A 71 11.89 -7.38 3.05
C VAL A 71 11.32 -6.12 3.70
N LYS A 72 11.26 -5.02 2.93
CA LYS A 72 10.57 -3.79 3.33
C LYS A 72 9.13 -3.83 2.84
N VAL A 73 8.17 -3.61 3.72
CA VAL A 73 6.73 -3.65 3.41
C VAL A 73 6.14 -2.26 3.48
N VAL A 74 5.47 -1.83 2.42
CA VAL A 74 4.70 -0.57 2.35
C VAL A 74 3.21 -0.90 2.41
N LEU A 75 2.55 -0.45 3.47
CA LEU A 75 1.12 -0.62 3.71
C LEU A 75 0.37 0.63 3.22
N ALA A 76 -0.40 0.50 2.14
CA ALA A 76 -0.96 1.62 1.37
C ALA A 76 -2.48 1.48 1.13
N LEU A 77 -3.23 0.96 2.12
CA LEU A 77 -4.69 0.87 2.09
C LEU A 77 -5.34 2.04 2.85
N GLY A 78 -6.62 2.27 2.57
CA GLY A 78 -7.44 3.18 3.37
C GLY A 78 -8.38 4.08 2.57
N VAL A 79 -8.06 4.42 1.31
CA VAL A 79 -8.87 5.38 0.54
C VAL A 79 -10.32 4.94 0.35
N ASN A 80 -10.58 3.64 0.27
CA ASN A 80 -11.93 3.10 0.06
C ASN A 80 -12.78 3.02 1.34
N ASP A 81 -12.16 3.10 2.52
CA ASP A 81 -12.86 2.90 3.80
C ASP A 81 -12.19 3.64 4.96
N LEU A 82 -11.96 4.94 4.80
CA LEU A 82 -11.30 5.83 5.78
C LEU A 82 -11.85 5.71 7.20
N LYS A 83 -13.14 5.37 7.35
CA LYS A 83 -13.79 5.15 8.66
C LYS A 83 -13.16 4.01 9.46
N ASN A 84 -12.50 3.06 8.80
CA ASN A 84 -11.89 1.89 9.42
C ASN A 84 -10.47 2.13 9.96
N VAL A 85 -10.04 3.40 10.12
CA VAL A 85 -8.69 3.78 10.53
C VAL A 85 -8.20 3.05 11.79
N ASN A 86 -9.04 2.91 12.82
CA ASN A 86 -8.66 2.24 14.06
C ASN A 86 -8.42 0.73 13.84
N SER A 87 -9.20 0.11 12.97
CA SER A 87 -9.03 -1.30 12.59
C SER A 87 -7.71 -1.52 11.84
N TYR A 88 -7.36 -0.61 10.92
CA TYR A 88 -6.05 -0.63 10.25
C TYR A 88 -4.91 -0.48 11.25
N ILE A 89 -5.00 0.48 12.17
CA ILE A 89 -3.96 0.71 13.19
C ILE A 89 -3.73 -0.56 14.01
N THR A 90 -4.80 -1.16 14.50
CA THR A 90 -4.73 -2.40 15.31
C THR A 90 -4.09 -3.54 14.49
N TYR A 91 -4.52 -3.71 13.26
CA TYR A 91 -4.03 -4.78 12.39
C TYR A 91 -2.55 -4.60 12.03
N TYR A 92 -2.15 -3.39 11.66
CA TYR A 92 -0.76 -3.08 11.31
C TYR A 92 0.19 -3.24 12.51
N LYS A 93 -0.23 -2.81 13.71
CA LYS A 93 0.54 -3.05 14.95
C LYS A 93 0.73 -4.55 15.22
N LYS A 94 -0.31 -5.37 14.95
CA LYS A 94 -0.22 -6.82 15.09
C LYS A 94 0.79 -7.40 14.10
N LEU A 95 0.75 -7.00 12.81
CA LEU A 95 1.73 -7.42 11.80
C LEU A 95 3.16 -7.06 12.18
N ILE A 96 3.40 -5.83 12.63
CA ILE A 96 4.72 -5.36 13.05
C ILE A 96 5.26 -6.18 14.22
N LYS A 97 4.41 -6.52 15.19
CA LYS A 97 4.79 -7.37 16.33
C LYS A 97 5.07 -8.81 15.90
N GLU A 98 4.29 -9.34 14.95
CA GLU A 98 4.40 -10.71 14.45
C GLU A 98 5.69 -10.93 13.63
N PHE A 99 6.15 -9.90 12.92
CA PHE A 99 7.34 -9.97 12.05
C PHE A 99 8.40 -8.91 12.43
N PRO A 100 9.12 -9.08 13.55
CA PRO A 100 10.03 -8.04 14.07
C PRO A 100 11.28 -7.78 13.20
N LYS A 101 11.64 -8.69 12.31
CA LYS A 101 12.74 -8.53 11.35
C LYS A 101 12.33 -7.71 10.11
N THR A 102 11.04 -7.65 9.81
CA THR A 102 10.51 -6.96 8.64
C THR A 102 10.40 -5.45 8.91
N LYS A 103 10.88 -4.64 7.98
CA LYS A 103 10.73 -3.18 8.03
C LYS A 103 9.37 -2.81 7.43
N PHE A 104 8.42 -2.44 8.29
CA PHE A 104 7.11 -1.95 7.86
C PHE A 104 7.06 -0.44 7.77
N TYR A 105 6.46 0.06 6.71
CA TYR A 105 6.16 1.46 6.48
C TYR A 105 4.67 1.63 6.19
N VAL A 106 4.06 2.66 6.75
CA VAL A 106 2.66 3.01 6.54
C VAL A 106 2.60 4.25 5.67
N LEU A 107 2.13 4.08 4.43
CA LEU A 107 2.01 5.17 3.49
C LEU A 107 0.79 6.03 3.82
N SER A 108 0.92 7.35 3.72
CA SER A 108 -0.24 8.25 3.76
C SER A 108 -1.24 7.86 2.66
N VAL A 109 -2.53 7.95 2.95
CA VAL A 109 -3.54 8.01 1.89
C VAL A 109 -3.32 9.33 1.15
N ASN A 110 -3.03 9.24 -0.14
CA ASN A 110 -2.69 10.39 -0.98
C ASN A 110 -3.93 11.18 -1.42
N PRO A 111 -3.78 12.45 -1.85
CA PRO A 111 -4.91 13.33 -2.09
C PRO A 111 -5.78 12.86 -3.27
N VAL A 112 -7.01 13.38 -3.33
CA VAL A 112 -7.95 13.24 -4.44
C VAL A 112 -8.17 14.60 -5.10
N ASN A 113 -8.52 14.60 -6.39
CA ASN A 113 -8.97 15.81 -7.08
C ASN A 113 -10.48 15.99 -6.86
N GLU A 114 -10.86 16.77 -5.86
CA GLU A 114 -12.26 17.00 -5.48
C GLU A 114 -13.07 17.79 -6.53
N LYS A 115 -12.41 18.39 -7.53
CA LYS A 115 -13.11 19.04 -8.67
C LYS A 115 -13.79 18.01 -9.56
N ILE A 116 -13.25 16.77 -9.60
CA ILE A 116 -13.83 15.63 -10.31
C ILE A 116 -14.66 14.83 -9.30
N ARG A 117 -15.97 15.05 -9.29
CA ARG A 117 -16.89 14.51 -8.26
C ARG A 117 -17.34 13.05 -8.51
N ARG A 118 -16.55 12.25 -9.18
CA ARG A 118 -16.90 10.85 -9.44
C ARG A 118 -16.90 10.00 -8.15
N TYR A 119 -15.99 10.29 -7.25
CA TYR A 119 -15.90 9.65 -5.94
C TYR A 119 -16.24 10.65 -4.84
N ARG A 120 -17.00 10.19 -3.83
CA ARG A 120 -17.42 11.03 -2.70
C ARG A 120 -16.36 11.06 -1.59
N ILE A 121 -15.09 11.11 -1.97
CA ILE A 121 -13.96 11.14 -1.03
C ILE A 121 -13.52 12.59 -0.89
N LYS A 122 -13.32 13.03 0.37
CA LYS A 122 -12.85 14.38 0.69
C LYS A 122 -11.43 14.36 1.22
N ASN A 123 -10.60 15.31 0.80
CA ASN A 123 -9.26 15.47 1.34
C ASN A 123 -9.26 15.71 2.84
N SER A 124 -10.24 16.41 3.40
CA SER A 124 -10.38 16.59 4.85
C SER A 124 -10.55 15.27 5.61
N SER A 125 -11.27 14.29 5.04
CA SER A 125 -11.40 12.95 5.61
C SER A 125 -10.10 12.16 5.50
N ILE A 126 -9.38 12.32 4.38
CA ILE A 126 -8.03 11.73 4.18
C ILE A 126 -7.05 12.30 5.22
N GLU A 127 -7.06 13.62 5.42
CA GLU A 127 -6.18 14.28 6.40
C GLU A 127 -6.45 13.79 7.83
N SER A 128 -7.72 13.62 8.19
CA SER A 128 -8.11 13.05 9.49
C SER A 128 -7.62 11.61 9.67
N PHE A 129 -7.74 10.78 8.63
CA PHE A 129 -7.18 9.41 8.60
C PHE A 129 -5.67 9.43 8.75
N ASN A 130 -4.99 10.24 7.94
CA ASN A 130 -3.54 10.37 7.92
C ASN A 130 -2.97 10.86 9.26
N LYS A 131 -3.65 11.81 9.92
CA LYS A 131 -3.26 12.28 11.26
C LYS A 131 -3.25 11.13 12.29
N LYS A 132 -4.27 10.28 12.29
CA LYS A 132 -4.33 9.11 13.18
C LYS A 132 -3.23 8.09 12.86
N MET A 133 -2.97 7.83 11.57
CA MET A 133 -1.90 6.94 11.13
C MET A 133 -0.52 7.48 11.54
N TYR A 134 -0.26 8.77 11.33
CA TYR A 134 0.97 9.40 11.79
C TYR A 134 1.19 9.27 13.30
N VAL A 135 0.16 9.54 14.11
CA VAL A 135 0.25 9.39 15.57
C VAL A 135 0.56 7.97 15.99
N ALA A 136 -0.02 6.98 15.31
CA ALA A 136 0.14 5.56 15.63
C ALA A 136 1.49 4.97 15.22
N PHE A 137 2.09 5.46 14.11
CA PHE A 137 3.26 4.82 13.48
C PHE A 137 4.53 5.68 13.42
N ARG A 138 4.44 7.00 13.65
CA ARG A 138 5.59 7.92 13.80
C ARG A 138 6.70 7.71 12.72
N SER A 139 7.84 7.17 13.11
CA SER A 139 8.99 6.95 12.23
C SER A 139 8.73 5.96 11.08
N ARG A 140 7.69 5.15 11.19
CA ARG A 140 7.27 4.22 10.12
C ARG A 140 6.29 4.86 9.15
N TYR A 141 5.78 6.06 9.43
CA TYR A 141 4.82 6.75 8.59
C TYR A 141 5.51 7.51 7.46
N VAL A 142 5.18 7.20 6.22
CA VAL A 142 5.72 7.84 5.01
C VAL A 142 4.70 8.84 4.48
N ASN A 143 4.95 10.13 4.69
CA ASN A 143 4.06 11.20 4.27
C ASN A 143 4.35 11.63 2.82
N THR A 144 3.61 11.09 1.88
CA THR A 144 3.60 11.51 0.48
C THR A 144 2.42 12.43 0.14
N TYR A 145 1.38 12.46 0.99
CA TYR A 145 0.21 13.32 0.83
C TYR A 145 0.61 14.79 0.72
N ARG A 146 1.42 15.27 1.68
CA ARG A 146 1.86 16.67 1.72
C ARG A 146 2.65 17.03 0.49
N GLN A 147 3.57 16.19 0.09
CA GLN A 147 4.42 16.43 -1.09
C GLN A 147 3.56 16.51 -2.36
N MET A 148 2.65 15.57 -2.59
CA MET A 148 1.76 15.60 -3.75
C MET A 148 0.86 16.84 -3.77
N LYS A 149 0.38 17.30 -2.61
CA LYS A 149 -0.40 18.56 -2.51
C LYS A 149 0.41 19.79 -2.89
N GLN A 150 1.70 19.83 -2.52
CA GLN A 150 2.60 20.96 -2.80
C GLN A 150 3.06 20.98 -4.27
N GLU A 151 3.39 19.82 -4.83
CA GLU A 151 3.93 19.70 -6.18
C GLU A 151 2.84 19.62 -7.25
N GLY A 152 1.60 19.34 -6.86
CA GLY A 152 0.51 19.05 -7.76
C GLY A 152 0.51 17.60 -8.25
N PHE A 153 -0.61 17.15 -8.81
CA PHE A 153 -0.80 15.82 -9.37
C PHE A 153 -1.95 15.81 -10.37
N GLY A 154 -1.85 14.96 -11.38
CA GLY A 154 -2.91 14.67 -12.33
C GLY A 154 -3.69 13.41 -11.95
N THR A 155 -4.98 13.37 -12.31
CA THR A 155 -5.83 12.19 -12.13
C THR A 155 -6.66 11.94 -13.39
N LYS A 156 -6.94 10.64 -13.65
CA LYS A 156 -7.83 10.23 -14.74
C LYS A 156 -9.31 10.48 -14.38
N ASP A 157 -9.67 10.36 -13.12
CA ASP A 157 -11.07 10.32 -12.66
C ASP A 157 -11.28 10.97 -11.28
N GLY A 158 -10.29 11.71 -10.79
CA GLY A 158 -10.29 12.32 -9.45
C GLY A 158 -9.63 11.46 -8.38
N LEU A 159 -9.50 10.16 -8.59
CA LEU A 159 -8.93 9.19 -7.65
C LEU A 159 -7.62 8.56 -8.13
N HIS A 160 -7.61 8.07 -9.37
CA HIS A 160 -6.47 7.35 -9.95
C HIS A 160 -5.55 8.31 -10.68
N TYR A 161 -4.26 8.26 -10.34
CA TYR A 161 -3.25 9.18 -10.88
C TYR A 161 -2.89 8.87 -12.33
N LEU A 162 -2.28 9.85 -12.98
CA LEU A 162 -1.62 9.66 -14.27
C LEU A 162 -0.35 8.82 -14.08
N GLU A 163 0.12 8.20 -15.14
CA GLU A 163 1.28 7.31 -15.11
C GLU A 163 2.54 8.00 -14.55
N ALA A 164 2.84 9.22 -15.03
CA ALA A 164 3.99 9.99 -14.53
C ALA A 164 3.91 10.30 -13.03
N ASP A 165 2.70 10.55 -12.49
CA ASP A 165 2.52 10.78 -11.07
C ASP A 165 2.73 9.50 -10.24
N TYR A 166 2.33 8.33 -10.76
CA TYR A 166 2.66 7.05 -10.12
C TYR A 166 4.17 6.78 -10.13
N GLN A 167 4.87 7.04 -11.23
CA GLN A 167 6.31 6.88 -11.33
C GLN A 167 7.04 7.77 -10.32
N LYS A 168 6.64 9.05 -10.23
CA LYS A 168 7.17 10.00 -9.26
C LYS A 168 6.87 9.60 -7.81
N LEU A 169 5.64 9.15 -7.55
CA LEU A 169 5.23 8.66 -6.23
C LEU A 169 6.05 7.45 -5.79
N TYR A 170 6.25 6.49 -6.69
CA TYR A 170 7.11 5.32 -6.43
C TYR A 170 8.52 5.75 -6.06
N ALA A 171 9.17 6.57 -6.89
CA ALA A 171 10.53 7.07 -6.63
C ALA A 171 10.63 7.80 -5.27
N THR A 172 9.61 8.61 -4.95
CA THR A 172 9.52 9.31 -3.65
C THR A 172 9.41 8.32 -2.48
N ILE A 173 8.58 7.27 -2.59
CA ILE A 173 8.44 6.27 -1.54
C ILE A 173 9.79 5.58 -1.33
N ILE A 174 10.40 5.06 -2.39
CA ILE A 174 11.68 4.34 -2.31
C ILE A 174 12.76 5.21 -1.67
N SER A 175 12.89 6.49 -2.05
CA SER A 175 13.88 7.40 -1.46
C SER A 175 13.71 7.62 0.06
N LYS A 176 12.49 7.47 0.58
CA LYS A 176 12.17 7.66 2.00
C LYS A 176 12.32 6.39 2.86
N ILE A 177 12.42 5.22 2.23
CA ILE A 177 12.45 3.93 2.92
C ILE A 177 13.75 3.14 2.69
N GLN A 178 14.71 3.72 2.02
CA GLN A 178 16.05 3.16 1.80
C GLN A 178 16.82 2.91 3.10
#